data_387cb8e59f2d2dad7102505f7cc12fd5
#
_entry.id   387cb8e59f2d2dad7102505f7cc12fd5
#
_cell.length_a   1.000
_cell.length_b   1.000
_cell.length_c   1.000
_cell.angle_alpha   90.00
_cell.angle_beta   90.00
_cell.angle_gamma   90.00
#
_symmetry.space_group_name_H-M   'P 1'
#
loop_
_entity.id
_entity.type
_entity.pdbx_description
1 polymer ?
#
loop_
_entity_poly.entity_id
_entity_poly.type
_entity_poly.pdbx_seq_one_letter_code
_entity_poly.pdbx_strand_id
1 'polypeptide(L)'
;KAVTDERGRCFLNCRKYGEEAENELLPAVLSYREYDWEDDRFPKLAYEDSIVYCMHVRGFTRHASSGVKGKGTFLGIQEKIPYLKELGVTTLELQPVYEFPEIEILKTTESIHLDAEEKRPERLHYWGYTKGCYYSPKSAYAYSRDAATELKNLIKELHKNNMEVILQFYFTQDILSTEIAEILRFWVMEYHVDGFHLKGKNIAPALLSLEPALAASK
;
A
#
# COMPACT_ATOMS: atom_id res chain seq x y z
N LYS A 1 19.51 9.20 2.53
CA LYS A 1 19.62 8.37 3.75
C LYS A 1 18.21 8.04 4.19
N ALA A 2 17.86 6.75 4.28
CA ALA A 2 16.63 6.35 4.93
C ALA A 2 16.71 6.78 6.41
N VAL A 3 15.72 7.54 6.87
CA VAL A 3 15.57 7.84 8.29
C VAL A 3 14.66 6.79 8.85
N THR A 4 15.14 6.02 9.80
CA THR A 4 14.32 5.11 10.57
C THR A 4 13.93 5.79 11.87
N ASP A 5 12.70 5.57 12.33
CA ASP A 5 12.32 5.96 13.69
C ASP A 5 13.00 5.05 14.72
N GLU A 6 12.78 5.31 16.00
CA GLU A 6 13.32 4.53 17.12
C GLU A 6 12.89 3.04 17.09
N ARG A 7 11.87 2.70 16.29
CA ARG A 7 11.37 1.34 16.07
C ARG A 7 11.84 0.74 14.75
N GLY A 8 12.77 1.38 14.03
CA GLY A 8 13.29 0.93 12.75
C GLY A 8 12.33 1.09 11.57
N ARG A 9 11.23 1.85 11.71
CA ARG A 9 10.28 2.08 10.63
C ARG A 9 10.88 3.03 9.61
N CYS A 10 10.78 2.68 8.33
CA CYS A 10 11.37 3.42 7.23
C CYS A 10 10.30 4.29 6.54
N PHE A 11 10.62 5.54 6.28
CA PHE A 11 9.78 6.49 5.57
C PHE A 11 10.51 6.94 4.30
N LEU A 12 9.88 6.77 3.14
CA LEU A 12 10.45 7.10 1.84
C LEU A 12 9.86 8.37 1.26
N ASN A 13 10.68 9.09 0.50
CA ASN A 13 10.24 10.31 -0.16
C ASN A 13 9.41 10.01 -1.41
N CYS A 14 8.48 10.90 -1.76
CA CYS A 14 7.58 10.72 -2.90
C CYS A 14 8.32 10.68 -4.24
N ARG A 15 7.97 9.69 -5.07
CA ARG A 15 8.44 9.54 -6.45
C ARG A 15 7.28 9.54 -7.42
N LYS A 16 7.57 9.86 -8.67
CA LYS A 16 6.64 9.57 -9.76
C LYS A 16 6.72 8.10 -10.12
N TYR A 17 5.61 7.52 -10.52
CA TYR A 17 5.55 6.13 -10.94
C TYR A 17 6.44 5.89 -12.18
N GLY A 18 7.32 4.89 -12.12
CA GLY A 18 8.27 4.55 -13.18
C GLY A 18 9.59 5.30 -13.14
N GLU A 19 9.86 6.13 -12.13
CA GLU A 19 11.20 6.69 -11.89
C GLU A 19 12.11 5.64 -11.28
N GLU A 20 13.34 5.51 -11.83
CA GLU A 20 14.36 4.59 -11.31
C GLU A 20 14.64 4.88 -9.83
N ALA A 21 14.76 3.80 -9.07
CA ALA A 21 15.41 3.85 -7.79
C ALA A 21 16.92 3.79 -8.03
N GLU A 22 17.56 4.92 -8.29
CA GLU A 22 19.01 4.97 -8.14
C GLU A 22 19.36 4.39 -6.76
N ASN A 23 20.46 3.64 -6.65
CA ASN A 23 20.91 2.98 -5.42
C ASN A 23 21.20 3.95 -4.25
N GLU A 24 20.83 5.19 -4.34
CA GLU A 24 20.84 6.14 -3.27
C GLU A 24 19.63 5.90 -2.37
N LEU A 25 19.94 5.52 -1.12
CA LEU A 25 18.98 5.55 -0.02
C LEU A 25 18.27 6.90 -0.03
N LEU A 26 17.03 6.92 -0.48
CA LEU A 26 16.26 8.16 -0.51
C LEU A 26 16.09 8.67 0.92
N PRO A 27 16.21 9.98 1.13
CA PRO A 27 15.95 10.55 2.43
C PRO A 27 14.49 10.27 2.80
N ALA A 28 14.29 9.47 3.85
CA ALA A 28 12.98 9.30 4.44
C ALA A 28 12.67 10.53 5.30
N VAL A 29 11.44 11.01 5.22
CA VAL A 29 10.96 12.09 6.08
C VAL A 29 10.15 11.45 7.19
N LEU A 30 10.63 11.58 8.42
CA LEU A 30 9.88 11.23 9.59
C LEU A 30 8.79 12.29 9.78
N SER A 31 7.52 11.91 9.61
CA SER A 31 6.39 12.80 9.87
C SER A 31 5.70 12.38 11.17
N TYR A 32 5.77 13.24 12.19
CA TYR A 32 5.03 13.11 13.44
C TYR A 32 3.70 13.86 13.41
N ARG A 33 3.13 14.07 12.23
CA ARG A 33 1.85 14.75 12.14
C ARG A 33 0.76 13.83 12.67
N GLU A 34 0.13 14.24 13.75
CA GLU A 34 -1.14 13.63 14.17
C GLU A 34 -2.15 13.82 13.04
N TYR A 35 -2.83 12.74 12.70
CA TYR A 35 -3.92 12.77 11.72
C TYR A 35 -5.24 12.80 12.47
N ASP A 36 -6.09 13.77 12.15
CA ASP A 36 -7.42 13.88 12.73
C ASP A 36 -8.38 12.90 12.03
N TRP A 37 -8.65 11.80 12.70
CA TRP A 37 -9.62 10.80 12.26
C TRP A 37 -11.07 11.24 12.47
N GLU A 38 -11.31 12.34 13.18
CA GLU A 38 -12.67 12.80 13.52
C GLU A 38 -13.46 11.70 14.26
N ASP A 39 -14.70 11.43 13.81
CA ASP A 39 -15.56 10.36 14.33
C ASP A 39 -15.44 9.06 13.54
N ASP A 40 -14.26 8.74 12.98
CA ASP A 40 -14.04 7.56 12.18
C ASP A 40 -14.42 6.27 12.92
N ARG A 41 -15.15 5.39 12.25
CA ARG A 41 -15.61 4.10 12.79
C ARG A 41 -15.54 3.03 11.74
N PHE A 42 -15.01 1.87 12.14
CA PHE A 42 -15.02 0.67 11.32
C PHE A 42 -16.45 0.26 10.97
N PRO A 43 -16.79 0.02 9.69
CA PRO A 43 -18.12 -0.39 9.26
C PRO A 43 -18.57 -1.73 9.85
N LYS A 44 -17.65 -2.68 10.07
CA LYS A 44 -17.88 -4.02 10.66
C LYS A 44 -18.97 -4.80 9.95
N LEU A 45 -18.89 -4.90 8.63
CA LEU A 45 -19.85 -5.63 7.83
C LEU A 45 -19.72 -7.14 8.04
N ALA A 46 -20.82 -7.87 8.03
CA ALA A 46 -20.79 -9.33 8.04
C ALA A 46 -20.21 -9.88 6.73
N TYR A 47 -19.57 -11.05 6.77
CA TYR A 47 -18.97 -11.64 5.57
C TYR A 47 -20.00 -11.91 4.47
N GLU A 48 -21.20 -12.35 4.85
CA GLU A 48 -22.31 -12.60 3.94
C GLU A 48 -22.83 -11.36 3.22
N ASP A 49 -22.61 -10.16 3.79
CA ASP A 49 -23.02 -8.87 3.22
C ASP A 49 -21.88 -8.20 2.44
N SER A 50 -20.70 -8.82 2.38
CA SER A 50 -19.52 -8.23 1.76
C SER A 50 -19.49 -8.47 0.25
N ILE A 51 -19.53 -7.37 -0.53
CA ILE A 51 -19.24 -7.37 -1.97
C ILE A 51 -17.87 -6.74 -2.17
N VAL A 52 -16.87 -7.61 -2.37
CA VAL A 52 -15.47 -7.21 -2.45
C VAL A 52 -15.10 -6.82 -3.88
N TYR A 53 -14.58 -5.61 -4.06
CA TYR A 53 -13.99 -5.17 -5.33
C TYR A 53 -12.47 -5.05 -5.19
N CYS A 54 -11.74 -5.99 -5.80
CA CYS A 54 -10.28 -5.97 -5.81
C CYS A 54 -9.75 -5.08 -6.93
N MET A 55 -8.86 -4.12 -6.60
CA MET A 55 -8.32 -3.20 -7.59
C MET A 55 -6.86 -2.83 -7.34
N HIS A 56 -6.20 -2.43 -8.43
CA HIS A 56 -4.90 -1.77 -8.39
C HIS A 56 -5.10 -0.26 -8.36
N VAL A 57 -4.50 0.46 -7.40
CA VAL A 57 -4.68 1.91 -7.21
C VAL A 57 -4.46 2.68 -8.50
N ARG A 58 -3.32 2.46 -9.15
CA ARG A 58 -2.99 3.13 -10.41
C ARG A 58 -3.88 2.68 -11.58
N GLY A 59 -4.13 1.37 -11.68
CA GLY A 59 -4.88 0.80 -12.81
C GLY A 59 -6.32 1.28 -12.88
N PHE A 60 -6.97 1.43 -11.74
CA PHE A 60 -8.40 1.71 -11.67
C PHE A 60 -8.81 3.05 -12.28
N THR A 61 -8.01 4.11 -12.07
CA THR A 61 -8.38 5.46 -12.52
C THR A 61 -7.40 6.08 -13.53
N ARG A 62 -6.38 5.35 -13.99
CA ARG A 62 -5.33 5.89 -14.85
C ARG A 62 -5.83 6.32 -16.23
N HIS A 63 -6.78 5.58 -16.80
CA HIS A 63 -7.32 5.87 -18.11
C HIS A 63 -8.12 7.19 -18.14
N ALA A 64 -8.10 7.90 -19.28
CA ALA A 64 -8.77 9.19 -19.41
C ALA A 64 -10.28 9.13 -19.18
N SER A 65 -10.93 7.99 -19.52
CA SER A 65 -12.36 7.77 -19.33
C SER A 65 -12.80 7.72 -17.86
N SER A 66 -11.85 7.60 -16.91
CA SER A 66 -12.18 7.65 -15.50
C SER A 66 -12.81 8.98 -15.08
N GLY A 67 -12.48 10.06 -15.78
CA GLY A 67 -13.04 11.40 -15.53
C GLY A 67 -12.60 12.03 -14.21
N VAL A 68 -11.66 11.40 -13.46
CA VAL A 68 -11.18 11.91 -12.18
C VAL A 68 -9.99 12.86 -12.35
N LYS A 69 -9.79 13.73 -11.35
CA LYS A 69 -8.65 14.63 -11.28
C LYS A 69 -7.38 13.89 -10.86
N GLY A 70 -7.47 13.09 -9.80
CA GLY A 70 -6.37 12.32 -9.24
C GLY A 70 -6.16 10.97 -9.94
N LYS A 71 -5.88 10.96 -11.26
CA LYS A 71 -5.74 9.74 -12.05
C LYS A 71 -4.61 8.83 -11.56
N GLY A 72 -4.96 7.59 -11.21
CA GLY A 72 -4.01 6.57 -10.79
C GLY A 72 -3.48 6.77 -9.38
N THR A 73 -4.23 7.46 -8.51
CA THR A 73 -3.86 7.78 -7.14
C THR A 73 -4.98 7.45 -6.14
N PHE A 74 -4.67 7.55 -4.84
CA PHE A 74 -5.66 7.40 -3.77
C PHE A 74 -6.80 8.42 -3.91
N LEU A 75 -6.49 9.68 -4.25
CA LEU A 75 -7.49 10.70 -4.53
C LEU A 75 -8.43 10.28 -5.67
N GLY A 76 -7.90 9.67 -6.73
CA GLY A 76 -8.72 9.21 -7.85
C GLY A 76 -9.70 8.11 -7.45
N ILE A 77 -9.33 7.23 -6.51
CA ILE A 77 -10.24 6.23 -5.94
C ILE A 77 -11.31 6.93 -5.10
N GLN A 78 -10.91 7.88 -4.25
CA GLN A 78 -11.84 8.65 -3.42
C GLN A 78 -12.91 9.36 -4.27
N GLU A 79 -12.52 9.95 -5.41
CA GLU A 79 -13.46 10.57 -6.36
C GLU A 79 -14.44 9.54 -6.98
N LYS A 80 -14.12 8.24 -6.95
CA LYS A 80 -14.95 7.14 -7.48
C LYS A 80 -15.82 6.45 -6.42
N ILE A 81 -15.81 6.85 -5.17
CA ILE A 81 -16.66 6.25 -4.13
C ILE A 81 -18.15 6.25 -4.52
N PRO A 82 -18.74 7.34 -5.08
CA PRO A 82 -20.13 7.30 -5.50
C PRO A 82 -20.43 6.22 -6.55
N TYR A 83 -19.52 6.04 -7.53
CA TYR A 83 -19.62 4.99 -8.54
C TYR A 83 -19.53 3.58 -7.92
N LEU A 84 -18.61 3.36 -6.97
CA LEU A 84 -18.46 2.08 -6.28
C LEU A 84 -19.71 1.74 -5.46
N LYS A 85 -20.33 2.73 -4.84
CA LYS A 85 -21.61 2.56 -4.13
C LYS A 85 -22.75 2.20 -5.07
N GLU A 86 -22.82 2.83 -6.23
CA GLU A 86 -23.81 2.51 -7.25
C GLU A 86 -23.68 1.05 -7.75
N LEU A 87 -22.46 0.54 -7.83
CA LEU A 87 -22.17 -0.87 -8.12
C LEU A 87 -22.53 -1.83 -6.97
N GLY A 88 -22.85 -1.32 -5.79
CA GLY A 88 -23.13 -2.13 -4.61
C GLY A 88 -21.86 -2.65 -3.91
N VAL A 89 -20.68 -2.09 -4.19
CA VAL A 89 -19.43 -2.48 -3.52
C VAL A 89 -19.49 -2.05 -2.06
N THR A 90 -19.19 -2.98 -1.16
CA THR A 90 -19.16 -2.73 0.29
C THR A 90 -17.76 -2.85 0.88
N THR A 91 -16.86 -3.54 0.20
CA THR A 91 -15.49 -3.74 0.66
C THR A 91 -14.53 -3.51 -0.50
N LEU A 92 -13.58 -2.62 -0.31
CA LEU A 92 -12.54 -2.32 -1.28
C LEU A 92 -11.25 -3.07 -0.93
N GLU A 93 -10.82 -3.98 -1.81
CA GLU A 93 -9.55 -4.69 -1.65
C GLU A 93 -8.49 -4.04 -2.54
N LEU A 94 -7.48 -3.40 -1.92
CA LEU A 94 -6.39 -2.75 -2.63
C LEU A 94 -5.19 -3.70 -2.77
N GLN A 95 -4.75 -3.91 -4.00
CA GLN A 95 -3.46 -4.55 -4.29
C GLN A 95 -2.34 -3.76 -3.62
N PRO A 96 -1.12 -4.29 -3.46
CA PRO A 96 -0.09 -3.72 -2.58
C PRO A 96 0.03 -2.20 -2.66
N VAL A 97 -0.16 -1.56 -1.52
CA VAL A 97 -0.08 -0.09 -1.35
C VAL A 97 1.12 0.36 -0.51
N TYR A 98 1.90 -0.56 0.04
CA TYR A 98 3.15 -0.23 0.69
C TYR A 98 4.20 0.21 -0.33
N GLU A 99 5.25 0.92 0.10
CA GLU A 99 6.29 1.41 -0.81
C GLU A 99 7.18 0.26 -1.29
N PHE A 100 7.25 0.06 -2.60
CA PHE A 100 8.08 -0.96 -3.25
C PHE A 100 8.79 -0.38 -4.47
N PRO A 101 9.94 -0.94 -4.90
CA PRO A 101 10.60 -0.54 -6.13
C PRO A 101 9.78 -0.99 -7.35
N GLU A 102 9.43 -0.06 -8.24
CA GLU A 102 8.74 -0.39 -9.49
C GLU A 102 9.69 -0.99 -10.54
N ILE A 103 10.96 -0.62 -10.48
CA ILE A 103 11.97 -1.05 -11.45
C ILE A 103 13.00 -1.91 -10.73
N GLU A 104 13.21 -3.10 -11.23
CA GLU A 104 14.28 -4.00 -10.81
C GLU A 104 15.31 -4.12 -11.92
N ILE A 105 16.55 -3.75 -11.64
CA ILE A 105 17.67 -3.96 -12.55
C ILE A 105 18.11 -5.41 -12.41
N LEU A 106 17.90 -6.21 -13.47
CA LEU A 106 18.31 -7.61 -13.48
C LEU A 106 19.84 -7.70 -13.54
N LYS A 107 20.45 -8.36 -12.56
CA LYS A 107 21.87 -8.69 -12.59
C LYS A 107 22.09 -9.81 -13.60
N THR A 108 22.65 -9.48 -14.74
CA THR A 108 23.13 -10.51 -15.68
C THR A 108 24.45 -11.08 -15.17
N THR A 109 24.49 -12.41 -15.04
CA THR A 109 25.67 -13.16 -14.56
C THR A 109 26.86 -13.12 -15.54
N GLU A 110 26.72 -12.55 -16.73
CA GLU A 110 27.69 -12.61 -17.83
C GLU A 110 28.28 -11.25 -18.24
N SER A 111 28.25 -10.22 -17.41
CA SER A 111 28.80 -8.92 -17.83
C SER A 111 30.20 -8.67 -17.29
N ILE A 112 31.19 -9.38 -17.86
CA ILE A 112 32.62 -9.00 -17.70
C ILE A 112 33.04 -7.95 -18.73
N HIS A 113 32.27 -7.72 -19.81
CA HIS A 113 32.59 -6.76 -20.88
C HIS A 113 31.31 -6.17 -21.51
N LEU A 114 30.59 -5.34 -20.79
CA LEU A 114 29.60 -4.48 -21.43
C LEU A 114 30.09 -3.04 -21.34
N ASP A 115 30.27 -2.44 -22.52
CA ASP A 115 30.51 -1.00 -22.65
C ASP A 115 29.37 -0.23 -21.97
N ALA A 116 29.69 0.92 -21.40
CA ALA A 116 28.84 1.69 -20.49
C ALA A 116 27.50 2.24 -21.08
N GLU A 117 27.14 1.87 -22.30
CA GLU A 117 25.93 2.33 -23.01
C GLU A 117 24.86 1.25 -23.20
N GLU A 118 25.08 -0.02 -22.86
CA GLU A 118 24.01 -1.02 -22.95
C GLU A 118 23.06 -0.90 -21.76
N LYS A 119 21.80 -0.56 -22.06
CA LYS A 119 20.71 -0.55 -21.08
C LYS A 119 20.62 -1.91 -20.41
N ARG A 120 20.82 -1.96 -19.10
CA ARG A 120 20.60 -3.16 -18.30
C ARG A 120 19.15 -3.60 -18.44
N PRO A 121 18.88 -4.89 -18.58
CA PRO A 121 17.51 -5.37 -18.63
C PRO A 121 16.79 -5.02 -17.33
N GLU A 122 15.64 -4.37 -17.47
CA GLU A 122 14.80 -3.91 -16.37
C GLU A 122 13.53 -4.74 -16.30
N ARG A 123 13.05 -4.97 -15.11
CA ARG A 123 11.74 -5.58 -14.86
C ARG A 123 10.85 -4.62 -14.14
N LEU A 124 9.63 -4.42 -14.66
CA LEU A 124 8.62 -3.59 -14.01
C LEU A 124 7.78 -4.41 -13.04
N HIS A 125 7.82 -4.06 -11.76
CA HIS A 125 6.95 -4.60 -10.72
C HIS A 125 5.63 -3.79 -10.66
N TYR A 126 4.79 -3.95 -11.65
CA TYR A 126 3.53 -3.20 -11.73
C TYR A 126 2.60 -3.50 -10.56
N TRP A 127 2.48 -4.78 -10.17
CA TRP A 127 1.51 -5.26 -9.20
C TRP A 127 1.94 -5.11 -7.73
N GLY A 128 3.21 -4.85 -7.46
CA GLY A 128 3.73 -4.66 -6.12
C GLY A 128 3.93 -5.92 -5.28
N TYR A 129 3.81 -7.12 -5.86
CA TYR A 129 4.09 -8.37 -5.13
C TYR A 129 5.60 -8.62 -5.03
N THR A 130 6.26 -7.73 -4.34
CA THR A 130 7.71 -7.76 -4.11
C THR A 130 8.01 -7.20 -2.72
N LYS A 131 9.26 -7.38 -2.26
CA LYS A 131 9.72 -6.77 -1.02
C LYS A 131 9.69 -5.24 -1.11
N GLY A 132 9.30 -4.60 -0.02
CA GLY A 132 9.26 -3.15 0.05
C GLY A 132 9.43 -2.62 1.47
N CYS A 133 9.20 -1.34 1.64
CA CYS A 133 9.09 -0.71 2.96
C CYS A 133 7.65 -0.85 3.45
N TYR A 134 7.42 -1.88 4.26
CA TYR A 134 6.06 -2.26 4.69
C TYR A 134 5.38 -1.25 5.63
N TYR A 135 6.09 -0.29 6.18
CA TYR A 135 5.56 0.73 7.09
C TYR A 135 5.27 2.09 6.39
N SER A 136 5.35 2.13 5.06
CA SER A 136 5.12 3.36 4.31
C SER A 136 4.17 3.11 3.14
N PRO A 137 3.14 3.93 2.94
CA PRO A 137 2.31 3.83 1.74
C PRO A 137 3.09 4.26 0.50
N LYS A 138 2.67 3.70 -0.63
CA LYS A 138 3.29 3.91 -1.94
C LYS A 138 3.22 5.37 -2.35
N SER A 139 4.37 6.04 -2.36
CA SER A 139 4.47 7.47 -2.67
C SER A 139 3.97 7.82 -4.08
N ALA A 140 4.20 6.92 -5.05
CA ALA A 140 3.75 7.11 -6.44
C ALA A 140 2.22 6.99 -6.62
N TYR A 141 1.46 6.58 -5.59
CA TYR A 141 0.02 6.55 -5.60
C TYR A 141 -0.62 7.80 -4.99
N ALA A 142 0.16 8.78 -4.59
CA ALA A 142 -0.35 10.05 -4.15
C ALA A 142 -0.52 11.05 -5.32
N TYR A 143 -1.62 11.78 -5.31
CA TYR A 143 -1.82 12.97 -6.17
C TYR A 143 -1.03 14.17 -5.61
N SER A 144 -1.12 14.36 -4.31
CA SER A 144 -0.24 15.23 -3.54
C SER A 144 1.12 14.56 -3.32
N ARG A 145 2.01 15.19 -2.60
CA ARG A 145 3.28 14.58 -2.21
C ARG A 145 3.23 13.88 -0.84
N ASP A 146 2.03 13.74 -0.27
CA ASP A 146 1.79 13.16 1.04
C ASP A 146 0.89 11.93 0.91
N ALA A 147 1.51 10.79 0.60
CA ALA A 147 0.80 9.53 0.42
C ALA A 147 0.14 9.04 1.72
N ALA A 148 0.74 9.33 2.87
CA ALA A 148 0.21 8.92 4.16
C ALA A 148 -1.13 9.61 4.45
N THR A 149 -1.17 10.92 4.33
CA THR A 149 -2.41 11.71 4.51
C THR A 149 -3.46 11.35 3.46
N GLU A 150 -3.05 11.16 2.19
CA GLU A 150 -3.99 10.86 1.11
C GLU A 150 -4.65 9.49 1.28
N LEU A 151 -3.88 8.47 1.71
CA LEU A 151 -4.44 7.15 2.01
C LEU A 151 -5.37 7.19 3.24
N LYS A 152 -5.00 7.90 4.29
CA LYS A 152 -5.88 8.10 5.47
C LYS A 152 -7.19 8.80 5.09
N ASN A 153 -7.13 9.82 4.24
CA ASN A 153 -8.32 10.49 3.73
C ASN A 153 -9.22 9.53 2.93
N LEU A 154 -8.63 8.68 2.09
CA LEU A 154 -9.38 7.67 1.35
C LEU A 154 -10.09 6.70 2.30
N ILE A 155 -9.39 6.16 3.30
CA ILE A 155 -9.94 5.20 4.26
C ILE A 155 -11.06 5.85 5.07
N LYS A 156 -10.82 7.03 5.64
CA LYS A 156 -11.85 7.79 6.37
C LYS A 156 -13.09 8.04 5.51
N GLU A 157 -12.93 8.37 4.23
CA GLU A 157 -14.05 8.61 3.34
C GLU A 157 -14.79 7.31 2.96
N LEU A 158 -14.08 6.18 2.83
CA LEU A 158 -14.70 4.86 2.66
C LEU A 158 -15.57 4.50 3.87
N HIS A 159 -15.05 4.65 5.09
CA HIS A 159 -15.81 4.38 6.32
C HIS A 159 -17.04 5.27 6.45
N LYS A 160 -16.95 6.57 6.15
CA LYS A 160 -18.10 7.50 6.10
C LYS A 160 -19.19 7.02 5.13
N ASN A 161 -18.82 6.26 4.11
CA ASN A 161 -19.72 5.67 3.13
C ASN A 161 -20.12 4.23 3.46
N ASN A 162 -19.82 3.74 4.66
CA ASN A 162 -20.06 2.36 5.12
C ASN A 162 -19.41 1.32 4.21
N MET A 163 -18.17 1.58 3.80
CA MET A 163 -17.34 0.69 2.99
C MET A 163 -16.07 0.35 3.75
N GLU A 164 -15.74 -0.95 3.80
CA GLU A 164 -14.49 -1.44 4.38
C GLU A 164 -13.33 -1.37 3.40
N VAL A 165 -12.11 -1.38 3.93
CA VAL A 165 -10.88 -1.47 3.14
C VAL A 165 -10.01 -2.63 3.60
N ILE A 166 -9.65 -3.49 2.65
CA ILE A 166 -8.71 -4.60 2.81
C ILE A 166 -7.44 -4.28 2.02
N LEU A 167 -6.28 -4.49 2.63
CA LEU A 167 -5.00 -4.29 1.96
C LEU A 167 -4.32 -5.62 1.66
N GLN A 168 -3.78 -5.76 0.44
CA GLN A 168 -2.95 -6.90 0.09
C GLN A 168 -1.50 -6.66 0.48
N PHE A 169 -0.91 -7.65 1.15
CA PHE A 169 0.51 -7.69 1.47
C PHE A 169 1.17 -8.94 0.90
N TYR A 170 2.38 -8.76 0.38
CA TYR A 170 3.24 -9.86 -0.05
C TYR A 170 4.50 -9.88 0.79
N PHE A 171 4.71 -10.96 1.54
CA PHE A 171 5.88 -11.14 2.40
C PHE A 171 6.86 -12.14 1.80
N THR A 172 8.11 -11.72 1.69
CA THR A 172 9.22 -12.56 1.29
C THR A 172 9.67 -13.48 2.44
N GLN A 173 10.45 -14.51 2.13
CA GLN A 173 10.86 -15.52 3.12
C GLN A 173 11.79 -14.99 4.22
N ASP A 174 12.38 -13.82 4.05
CA ASP A 174 13.28 -13.17 5.00
C ASP A 174 12.55 -12.33 6.06
N ILE A 175 11.23 -12.17 5.94
CA ILE A 175 10.41 -11.49 6.95
C ILE A 175 9.89 -12.52 7.96
N LEU A 176 10.12 -12.26 9.24
CA LEU A 176 9.67 -13.15 10.32
C LEU A 176 8.17 -12.99 10.60
N SER A 177 7.52 -14.07 11.06
CA SER A 177 6.10 -14.03 11.42
C SER A 177 5.76 -12.99 12.49
N THR A 178 6.67 -12.75 13.43
CA THR A 178 6.52 -11.71 14.46
C THR A 178 6.56 -10.30 13.86
N GLU A 179 7.45 -10.09 12.89
CA GLU A 179 7.54 -8.82 12.15
C GLU A 179 6.28 -8.59 11.30
N ILE A 180 5.74 -9.65 10.68
CA ILE A 180 4.46 -9.57 9.96
C ILE A 180 3.36 -9.06 10.90
N ALA A 181 3.23 -9.63 12.11
CA ALA A 181 2.23 -9.19 13.06
C ALA A 181 2.39 -7.71 13.46
N GLU A 182 3.62 -7.24 13.65
CA GLU A 182 3.90 -5.82 13.93
C GLU A 182 3.53 -4.91 12.76
N ILE A 183 3.84 -5.32 11.51
CA ILE A 183 3.47 -4.57 10.31
C ILE A 183 1.96 -4.44 10.23
N LEU A 184 1.22 -5.55 10.35
CA LEU A 184 -0.23 -5.53 10.25
C LEU A 184 -0.86 -4.69 11.37
N ARG A 185 -0.38 -4.85 12.61
CA ARG A 185 -0.80 -4.01 13.74
C ARG A 185 -0.59 -2.53 13.46
N PHE A 186 0.55 -2.15 12.88
CA PHE A 186 0.81 -0.76 12.49
C PHE A 186 -0.26 -0.23 11.53
N TRP A 187 -0.65 -1.01 10.50
CA TRP A 187 -1.65 -0.58 9.54
C TRP A 187 -3.05 -0.47 10.13
N VAL A 188 -3.42 -1.36 11.05
CA VAL A 188 -4.70 -1.22 11.78
C VAL A 188 -4.70 0.03 12.65
N MET A 189 -3.64 0.25 13.43
CA MET A 189 -3.59 1.33 14.42
C MET A 189 -3.35 2.71 13.79
N GLU A 190 -2.59 2.78 12.71
CA GLU A 190 -2.18 4.04 12.08
C GLU A 190 -3.09 4.44 10.90
N TYR A 191 -3.61 3.44 10.18
CA TYR A 191 -4.42 3.66 8.98
C TYR A 191 -5.86 3.19 9.08
N HIS A 192 -6.27 2.62 10.20
CA HIS A 192 -7.63 2.11 10.43
C HIS A 192 -8.09 1.10 9.34
N VAL A 193 -7.20 0.22 8.93
CA VAL A 193 -7.50 -0.80 7.91
C VAL A 193 -8.39 -1.89 8.49
N ASP A 194 -9.46 -2.27 7.78
CA ASP A 194 -10.44 -3.26 8.25
C ASP A 194 -9.96 -4.70 8.12
N GLY A 195 -9.03 -4.98 7.20
CA GLY A 195 -8.56 -6.33 7.00
C GLY A 195 -7.37 -6.46 6.05
N PHE A 196 -6.93 -7.71 5.89
CA PHE A 196 -5.73 -8.01 5.10
C PHE A 196 -5.90 -9.25 4.25
N HIS A 197 -5.40 -9.19 3.02
CA HIS A 197 -5.19 -10.36 2.19
C HIS A 197 -3.68 -10.63 2.09
N LEU A 198 -3.22 -11.65 2.81
CA LEU A 198 -1.79 -11.94 2.97
C LEU A 198 -1.33 -12.98 1.95
N LYS A 199 -0.22 -12.68 1.28
CA LYS A 199 0.46 -13.55 0.32
C LYS A 199 1.93 -13.70 0.67
N GLY A 200 2.53 -14.82 0.32
CA GLY A 200 3.98 -15.04 0.48
C GLY A 200 4.32 -16.09 1.50
N LYS A 201 5.38 -15.86 2.29
CA LYS A 201 5.96 -16.82 3.22
C LYS A 201 5.81 -16.37 4.67
N ASN A 202 6.05 -17.31 5.60
CA ASN A 202 6.05 -17.06 7.05
C ASN A 202 4.74 -16.49 7.62
N ILE A 203 3.64 -16.59 6.88
CA ILE A 203 2.32 -16.20 7.37
C ILE A 203 1.87 -17.27 8.36
N ALA A 204 1.68 -16.88 9.62
CA ALA A 204 1.30 -17.77 10.72
C ALA A 204 -0.06 -17.33 11.31
N PRO A 205 -1.20 -17.83 10.79
CA PRO A 205 -2.52 -17.40 11.23
C PRO A 205 -2.75 -17.52 12.74
N ALA A 206 -2.21 -18.59 13.35
CA ALA A 206 -2.31 -18.77 14.80
C ALA A 206 -1.59 -17.68 15.62
N LEU A 207 -0.48 -17.14 15.09
CA LEU A 207 0.20 -16.01 15.73
C LEU A 207 -0.56 -14.71 15.53
N LEU A 208 -1.07 -14.48 14.31
CA LEU A 208 -1.84 -13.28 13.98
C LEU A 208 -3.14 -13.19 14.80
N SER A 209 -3.80 -14.31 15.05
CA SER A 209 -5.03 -14.33 15.86
C SER A 209 -4.81 -14.01 17.34
N LEU A 210 -3.57 -14.06 17.84
CA LEU A 210 -3.21 -13.66 19.19
C LEU A 210 -2.95 -12.15 19.34
N GLU A 211 -2.82 -11.44 18.23
CA GLU A 211 -2.61 -9.98 18.25
C GLU A 211 -3.96 -9.25 18.45
N PRO A 212 -4.17 -8.58 19.60
CA PRO A 212 -5.48 -7.98 19.89
C PRO A 212 -5.96 -6.96 18.85
N ALA A 213 -5.04 -6.21 18.25
CA ALA A 213 -5.38 -5.23 17.22
C ALA A 213 -5.89 -5.88 15.93
N LEU A 214 -5.52 -7.15 15.67
CA LEU A 214 -5.94 -7.91 14.49
C LEU A 214 -7.19 -8.75 14.75
N ALA A 215 -7.60 -8.94 16.00
CA ALA A 215 -8.71 -9.81 16.35
C ALA A 215 -10.08 -9.36 15.76
N ALA A 216 -10.22 -8.08 15.44
CA ALA A 216 -11.40 -7.49 14.82
C ALA A 216 -11.24 -7.24 13.30
N SER A 217 -10.07 -7.51 12.73
CA SER A 217 -9.81 -7.33 11.28
C SER A 217 -10.25 -8.55 10.48
N LYS A 218 -10.59 -8.33 9.20
CA LYS A 218 -10.93 -9.37 8.23
C LYS A 218 -9.70 -10.01 7.58
#